data_d0739bfb0b1a84049df3e0404136459a
#
_entry.id   d0739bfb0b1a84049df3e0404136459a
#
_cell.length_a   1.000
_cell.length_b   1.000
_cell.length_c   1.000
_cell.angle_alpha   90.00
_cell.angle_beta   90.00
_cell.angle_gamma   90.00
#
_symmetry.space_group_name_H-M   'P 1'
#
loop_
_entity.id
_entity.type
_entity.pdbx_description
1 polymer ?
#
loop_
_entity_poly.entity_id
_entity_poly.type
_entity_poly.pdbx_seq_one_letter_code
_entity_poly.pdbx_strand_id
1 'polypeptide(L)'
;MEKIARIIVGCLLAAGVSMSSCQKADAVRGGEGKSGIKATSAVQPEPAKAGAIMRLKKYSLIDSQGTGGEAFSLLIPVDWHFEGGVTWVLDNPTMPATARFAVTNPAGYEGLEVFPNQALFWTNNRMLLGMFPIGSRYFGAEVHPVLGPEEALSAIVLPRMKAKQPGIKVIGSKSLPELAKALKAGAPQSGVQTFGQAAKVRIEYMNMAGVAMEEDIFAVVEGFSYPIQTMQGVITNTNWYVDYIFSFKAPKGKLDQNAPLFKAMTDSFRVNPGWFNAYNQVIDMLVKAQLRQIRSMGELSRYISQTNNEISDSMMRSYNERQKVYDRIGEKVSESIRGTEHYYNPIEASEVELPGGYQYVWTNPSGEYILTDSPGYNPNVESNKNWQEIRKK
;
A
#
# COMPACT_ATOMS: atom_id res chain seq x y z
N MET A 1 23.77 0.34 21.64
CA MET A 1 23.20 -0.59 20.65
C MET A 1 21.71 -0.83 20.89
N GLU A 2 21.28 -1.07 22.11
CA GLU A 2 19.86 -1.29 22.45
C GLU A 2 18.94 -0.08 22.13
N LYS A 3 19.42 1.16 22.32
CA LYS A 3 18.67 2.38 21.95
C LYS A 3 18.55 2.57 20.43
N ILE A 4 19.56 2.15 19.66
CA ILE A 4 19.54 2.21 18.19
C ILE A 4 18.61 1.12 17.64
N ALA A 5 18.59 -0.06 18.25
CA ALA A 5 17.65 -1.12 17.91
C ALA A 5 16.19 -0.70 18.11
N ARG A 6 15.90 0.05 19.20
CA ARG A 6 14.55 0.62 19.43
C ARG A 6 14.19 1.73 18.42
N ILE A 7 15.18 2.43 17.87
CA ILE A 7 14.97 3.42 16.81
C ILE A 7 14.61 2.73 15.48
N ILE A 8 15.27 1.61 15.16
CA ILE A 8 14.98 0.83 13.94
C ILE A 8 13.56 0.23 14.01
N VAL A 9 13.16 -0.31 15.17
CA VAL A 9 11.78 -0.76 15.43
C VAL A 9 10.81 0.41 15.47
N GLY A 10 11.25 1.58 15.96
CA GLY A 10 10.44 2.80 16.08
C GLY A 10 10.03 3.42 14.73
N CYS A 11 10.78 3.23 13.64
CA CYS A 11 10.43 3.84 12.34
C CYS A 11 9.50 3.00 11.47
N LEU A 12 9.45 1.70 11.66
CA LEU A 12 8.30 0.88 11.25
C LEU A 12 7.08 1.10 12.18
N LEU A 13 7.29 1.71 13.37
CA LEU A 13 6.32 1.96 14.44
C LEU A 13 6.08 3.46 14.71
N ALA A 14 6.80 4.41 14.07
CA ALA A 14 6.81 5.84 14.42
C ALA A 14 5.55 6.62 14.01
N ALA A 15 4.41 5.97 13.93
CA ALA A 15 3.10 6.59 13.82
C ALA A 15 2.27 6.47 15.10
N GLY A 16 2.86 6.50 16.27
CA GLY A 16 2.03 6.39 17.45
C GLY A 16 2.66 6.64 18.80
N VAL A 17 3.01 7.87 19.12
CA VAL A 17 2.87 8.40 20.49
C VAL A 17 2.59 9.91 20.37
N SER A 18 1.34 10.32 20.36
CA SER A 18 0.96 11.69 20.70
C SER A 18 0.34 11.70 22.09
N MET A 19 1.07 12.23 23.05
CA MET A 19 0.45 12.73 24.28
C MET A 19 -0.31 14.01 23.95
N SER A 20 -1.60 13.98 24.27
CA SER A 20 -2.53 15.10 24.23
C SER A 20 -2.09 16.22 25.15
N SER A 21 -1.98 17.44 24.64
CA SER A 21 -2.22 18.65 25.42
C SER A 21 -3.09 19.61 24.60
N CYS A 22 -4.29 19.83 25.08
CA CYS A 22 -5.19 20.88 24.63
C CYS A 22 -4.53 22.25 24.80
N GLN A 23 -4.56 23.05 23.73
CA GLN A 23 -4.69 24.50 23.85
C GLN A 23 -5.53 25.04 22.71
N LYS A 24 -6.59 25.76 23.09
CA LYS A 24 -7.45 26.59 22.24
C LYS A 24 -6.67 27.79 21.76
N ALA A 25 -6.83 28.19 20.52
CA ALA A 25 -6.60 29.57 20.09
C ALA A 25 -7.55 29.92 18.94
N ASP A 26 -7.98 31.15 19.01
CA ASP A 26 -9.14 31.78 18.42
C ASP A 26 -9.06 32.08 16.92
N ALA A 27 -10.25 32.31 16.38
CA ALA A 27 -10.56 32.71 15.02
C ALA A 27 -10.03 34.11 14.67
N VAL A 28 -9.51 34.27 13.44
CA VAL A 28 -9.47 35.60 12.76
C VAL A 28 -10.09 35.42 11.37
N ARG A 29 -11.11 36.25 11.14
CA ARG A 29 -11.79 36.49 9.85
C ARG A 29 -10.91 37.38 8.96
N GLY A 30 -11.04 37.21 7.65
CA GLY A 30 -10.85 38.30 6.69
C GLY A 30 -10.37 37.92 5.32
N GLY A 31 -11.18 38.23 4.28
CA GLY A 31 -10.68 38.64 2.99
C GLY A 31 -11.15 37.81 1.79
N GLU A 32 -12.26 38.26 1.17
CA GLU A 32 -12.73 37.86 -0.17
C GLU A 32 -11.73 38.30 -1.24
N GLY A 33 -11.40 37.39 -2.18
CA GLY A 33 -10.71 37.69 -3.42
C GLY A 33 -11.29 36.84 -4.55
N LYS A 34 -12.23 37.41 -5.33
CA LYS A 34 -12.73 36.80 -6.57
C LYS A 34 -11.65 36.81 -7.64
N SER A 35 -11.26 35.66 -8.12
CA SER A 35 -10.59 35.51 -9.41
C SER A 35 -11.24 34.39 -10.19
N GLY A 36 -11.84 34.75 -11.34
CA GLY A 36 -12.53 33.85 -12.23
C GLY A 36 -11.54 32.96 -13.00
N ILE A 37 -11.66 31.65 -12.82
CA ILE A 37 -10.99 30.64 -13.65
C ILE A 37 -12.06 30.04 -14.56
N LYS A 38 -11.84 30.18 -15.88
CA LYS A 38 -12.66 29.55 -16.94
C LYS A 38 -12.74 28.03 -16.71
N ALA A 39 -13.95 27.52 -16.62
CA ALA A 39 -14.24 26.11 -16.58
C ALA A 39 -13.80 25.43 -17.87
N THR A 40 -12.81 24.56 -17.78
CA THR A 40 -12.48 23.58 -18.82
C THR A 40 -13.54 22.48 -18.76
N SER A 41 -14.15 22.19 -19.87
CA SER A 41 -15.21 21.18 -20.02
C SER A 41 -14.83 19.86 -19.34
N ALA A 42 -15.61 19.48 -18.32
CA ALA A 42 -15.52 18.17 -17.69
C ALA A 42 -16.02 17.12 -18.70
N VAL A 43 -15.12 16.21 -19.10
CA VAL A 43 -15.54 14.97 -19.76
C VAL A 43 -16.35 14.19 -18.73
N GLN A 44 -17.65 14.06 -18.98
CA GLN A 44 -18.52 13.19 -18.20
C GLN A 44 -18.08 11.74 -18.43
N PRO A 45 -17.97 10.89 -17.39
CA PRO A 45 -17.79 9.47 -17.61
C PRO A 45 -18.96 8.93 -18.41
N GLU A 46 -18.69 8.20 -19.48
CA GLU A 46 -19.75 7.47 -20.20
C GLU A 46 -20.47 6.56 -19.20
N PRO A 47 -21.81 6.54 -19.19
CA PRO A 47 -22.58 5.65 -18.34
C PRO A 47 -22.18 4.20 -18.62
N ALA A 48 -21.99 3.40 -17.57
CA ALA A 48 -21.80 1.96 -17.69
C ALA A 48 -22.86 1.38 -18.63
N LYS A 49 -22.46 0.48 -19.53
CA LYS A 49 -23.39 -0.11 -20.51
C LYS A 49 -24.58 -0.72 -19.78
N ALA A 50 -25.78 -0.28 -20.13
CA ALA A 50 -27.04 -0.77 -19.56
C ALA A 50 -27.06 -2.30 -19.59
N GLY A 51 -27.19 -2.95 -18.42
CA GLY A 51 -27.24 -4.41 -18.26
C GLY A 51 -25.94 -5.09 -17.85
N ALA A 52 -24.82 -4.38 -17.69
CA ALA A 52 -23.60 -4.99 -17.16
C ALA A 52 -23.74 -5.28 -15.65
N ILE A 53 -23.47 -6.51 -15.27
CA ILE A 53 -23.41 -6.93 -13.86
C ILE A 53 -21.94 -7.03 -13.48
N MET A 54 -21.49 -6.23 -12.51
CA MET A 54 -20.17 -6.36 -11.90
C MET A 54 -20.30 -7.16 -10.60
N ARG A 55 -19.47 -8.18 -10.47
CA ARG A 55 -19.40 -9.02 -9.27
C ARG A 55 -18.03 -8.91 -8.63
N LEU A 56 -18.00 -8.55 -7.36
CA LEU A 56 -16.78 -8.49 -6.55
C LEU A 56 -16.88 -9.50 -5.41
N LYS A 57 -15.74 -10.09 -5.03
CA LYS A 57 -15.61 -10.99 -3.88
C LYS A 57 -14.48 -10.51 -2.99
N LYS A 58 -14.62 -10.70 -1.68
CA LYS A 58 -13.50 -10.57 -0.74
C LYS A 58 -12.54 -11.73 -0.95
N TYR A 59 -11.29 -11.42 -1.23
CA TYR A 59 -10.21 -12.38 -1.33
C TYR A 59 -9.31 -12.24 -0.11
N SER A 60 -9.07 -13.33 0.61
CA SER A 60 -8.18 -13.38 1.77
C SER A 60 -6.92 -14.16 1.40
N LEU A 61 -5.76 -13.53 1.52
CA LEU A 61 -4.48 -14.21 1.35
C LEU A 61 -4.04 -14.86 2.65
N ILE A 62 -3.81 -16.16 2.59
CA ILE A 62 -3.25 -16.93 3.70
C ILE A 62 -1.73 -16.98 3.57
N ASP A 63 -1.01 -16.57 4.61
CA ASP A 63 0.44 -16.69 4.72
C ASP A 63 0.82 -18.13 5.13
N SER A 64 0.71 -19.06 4.18
CA SER A 64 0.95 -20.47 4.41
C SER A 64 2.40 -20.83 4.74
N GLN A 65 3.35 -19.97 4.36
CA GLN A 65 4.78 -20.18 4.64
C GLN A 65 5.21 -19.64 6.00
N GLY A 66 4.52 -18.63 6.53
CA GLY A 66 4.85 -17.96 7.78
C GLY A 66 3.88 -18.28 8.91
N THR A 67 2.89 -17.42 9.08
CA THR A 67 1.98 -17.49 10.25
C THR A 67 0.89 -18.57 10.13
N GLY A 68 0.60 -19.06 8.94
CA GLY A 68 -0.53 -19.95 8.66
C GLY A 68 -1.91 -19.28 8.69
N GLY A 69 -1.97 -17.99 9.02
CA GLY A 69 -3.20 -17.19 9.09
C GLY A 69 -3.39 -16.24 7.91
N GLU A 70 -4.53 -15.54 7.90
CA GLU A 70 -4.79 -14.48 6.93
C GLU A 70 -3.78 -13.34 7.12
N ALA A 71 -3.05 -12.99 6.04
CA ALA A 71 -2.15 -11.85 6.03
C ALA A 71 -2.87 -10.55 5.69
N PHE A 72 -3.68 -10.58 4.65
CA PHE A 72 -4.49 -9.45 4.21
C PHE A 72 -5.69 -9.89 3.39
N SER A 73 -6.64 -8.99 3.20
CA SER A 73 -7.78 -9.18 2.29
C SER A 73 -8.03 -7.95 1.43
N LEU A 74 -8.68 -8.14 0.29
CA LEU A 74 -9.14 -7.09 -0.60
C LEU A 74 -10.31 -7.56 -1.46
N LEU A 75 -11.09 -6.62 -2.01
CA LEU A 75 -12.10 -6.93 -3.01
C LEU A 75 -11.46 -7.12 -4.39
N ILE A 76 -11.85 -8.18 -5.08
CA ILE A 76 -11.44 -8.43 -6.47
C ILE A 76 -12.66 -8.86 -7.30
N PRO A 77 -12.69 -8.65 -8.63
CA PRO A 77 -13.71 -9.22 -9.47
C PRO A 77 -13.76 -10.76 -9.34
N VAL A 78 -14.97 -11.33 -9.31
CA VAL A 78 -15.18 -12.76 -9.05
C VAL A 78 -14.40 -13.63 -10.04
N ASP A 79 -14.34 -13.20 -11.32
CA ASP A 79 -13.74 -13.94 -12.41
C ASP A 79 -12.23 -13.63 -12.59
N TRP A 80 -11.67 -12.70 -11.79
CA TRP A 80 -10.26 -12.37 -11.89
C TRP A 80 -9.40 -13.38 -11.12
N HIS A 81 -8.21 -13.61 -11.65
CA HIS A 81 -7.23 -14.52 -11.09
C HIS A 81 -6.29 -13.77 -10.13
N PHE A 82 -6.08 -14.34 -8.95
CA PHE A 82 -5.10 -13.86 -7.97
C PHE A 82 -3.89 -14.80 -7.98
N GLU A 83 -2.69 -14.25 -8.09
CA GLU A 83 -1.42 -14.98 -8.01
C GLU A 83 -0.44 -14.21 -7.12
N GLY A 84 0.28 -14.94 -6.27
CA GLY A 84 1.32 -14.36 -5.41
C GLY A 84 1.11 -14.67 -3.94
N GLY A 85 1.81 -13.91 -3.09
CA GLY A 85 1.77 -14.16 -1.65
C GLY A 85 2.73 -13.32 -0.84
N VAL A 86 2.97 -13.76 0.39
CA VAL A 86 3.96 -13.23 1.31
C VAL A 86 5.22 -14.10 1.25
N THR A 87 6.37 -13.45 1.20
CA THR A 87 7.69 -14.10 1.28
C THR A 87 8.43 -13.58 2.50
N TRP A 88 8.92 -14.49 3.34
CA TRP A 88 9.73 -14.17 4.52
C TRP A 88 11.21 -14.20 4.18
N VAL A 89 11.95 -13.16 4.59
CA VAL A 89 13.38 -12.93 4.35
C VAL A 89 14.03 -12.63 5.69
N LEU A 90 14.38 -13.67 6.45
CA LEU A 90 14.80 -13.55 7.84
C LEU A 90 16.24 -12.99 8.02
N ASP A 91 17.00 -12.85 6.95
CA ASP A 91 18.30 -12.17 6.94
C ASP A 91 18.18 -10.64 6.77
N ASN A 92 16.95 -10.12 6.60
CA ASN A 92 16.65 -8.70 6.55
C ASN A 92 15.82 -8.25 7.77
N PRO A 93 16.44 -7.84 8.87
CA PRO A 93 15.73 -7.47 10.09
C PRO A 93 14.91 -6.18 9.95
N THR A 94 15.17 -5.37 8.93
CA THR A 94 14.39 -4.14 8.68
C THR A 94 13.10 -4.41 7.91
N MET A 95 13.04 -5.53 7.17
CA MET A 95 11.88 -5.93 6.36
C MET A 95 11.84 -7.46 6.21
N PRO A 96 11.47 -8.19 7.28
CA PRO A 96 11.54 -9.65 7.29
C PRO A 96 10.47 -10.35 6.46
N ALA A 97 9.47 -9.63 5.97
CA ALA A 97 8.49 -10.17 5.03
C ALA A 97 8.11 -9.11 3.99
N THR A 98 7.86 -9.56 2.78
CA THR A 98 7.39 -8.75 1.66
C THR A 98 6.18 -9.40 1.01
N ALA A 99 5.24 -8.59 0.54
CA ALA A 99 4.11 -9.05 -0.27
C ALA A 99 4.39 -8.79 -1.76
N ARG A 100 4.11 -9.80 -2.58
CA ARG A 100 4.07 -9.66 -4.04
C ARG A 100 2.88 -10.43 -4.56
N PHE A 101 1.98 -9.76 -5.27
CA PHE A 101 0.84 -10.41 -5.88
C PHE A 101 0.33 -9.65 -7.10
N ALA A 102 -0.41 -10.35 -7.94
CA ALA A 102 -1.12 -9.78 -9.07
C ALA A 102 -2.57 -10.25 -9.08
N VAL A 103 -3.48 -9.37 -9.47
CA VAL A 103 -4.88 -9.68 -9.76
C VAL A 103 -5.14 -9.33 -11.21
N THR A 104 -5.44 -10.30 -12.03
CA THR A 104 -5.49 -10.16 -13.49
C THR A 104 -6.83 -10.60 -14.06
N ASN A 105 -7.30 -9.88 -15.08
CA ASN A 105 -8.46 -10.27 -15.86
C ASN A 105 -8.09 -11.39 -16.86
N PRO A 106 -8.60 -12.62 -16.70
CA PRO A 106 -8.28 -13.72 -17.63
C PRO A 106 -8.90 -13.53 -19.01
N ALA A 107 -9.96 -12.71 -19.11
CA ALA A 107 -10.64 -12.41 -20.40
C ALA A 107 -10.11 -11.13 -21.07
N GLY A 108 -9.16 -10.43 -20.41
CA GLY A 108 -8.60 -9.16 -20.88
C GLY A 108 -7.14 -9.01 -20.49
N TYR A 109 -6.68 -7.76 -20.38
CA TYR A 109 -5.31 -7.44 -20.02
C TYR A 109 -5.24 -6.48 -18.80
N GLU A 110 -6.39 -6.18 -18.21
CA GLU A 110 -6.48 -5.35 -17.02
C GLU A 110 -5.90 -6.08 -15.81
N GLY A 111 -5.27 -5.33 -14.92
CA GLY A 111 -4.76 -5.91 -13.68
C GLY A 111 -4.25 -4.90 -12.69
N LEU A 112 -4.24 -5.35 -11.43
CA LEU A 112 -3.53 -4.74 -10.31
C LEU A 112 -2.30 -5.60 -10.02
N GLU A 113 -1.14 -5.00 -9.80
CA GLU A 113 0.05 -5.70 -9.34
C GLU A 113 0.63 -4.96 -8.11
N VAL A 114 0.99 -5.71 -7.08
CA VAL A 114 1.68 -5.22 -5.89
C VAL A 114 3.08 -5.80 -5.88
N PHE A 115 4.07 -4.94 -5.70
CA PHE A 115 5.48 -5.28 -5.75
C PHE A 115 6.11 -5.27 -4.37
N PRO A 116 7.20 -6.05 -4.16
CA PRO A 116 7.94 -6.03 -2.91
C PRO A 116 8.52 -4.65 -2.62
N ASN A 117 8.34 -4.22 -1.39
CA ASN A 117 8.99 -3.02 -0.86
C ASN A 117 10.52 -3.15 -0.92
N GLN A 118 11.23 -2.03 -1.01
CA GLN A 118 12.69 -1.99 -1.07
C GLN A 118 13.24 -1.30 0.17
N ALA A 119 14.15 -1.96 0.88
CA ALA A 119 14.87 -1.38 2.02
C ALA A 119 16.26 -0.93 1.56
N LEU A 120 16.59 0.33 1.84
CA LEU A 120 17.80 0.98 1.40
C LEU A 120 18.48 1.70 2.57
N PHE A 121 19.80 1.85 2.46
CA PHE A 121 20.62 2.52 3.45
C PHE A 121 21.56 3.52 2.78
N TRP A 122 21.77 4.66 3.41
CA TRP A 122 22.74 5.64 2.98
C TRP A 122 23.51 6.23 4.14
N THR A 123 24.77 6.61 3.90
CA THR A 123 25.62 7.29 4.89
C THR A 123 26.58 8.25 4.20
N ASN A 124 26.99 9.30 4.91
CA ASN A 124 28.10 10.15 4.48
C ASN A 124 29.47 9.66 4.99
N ASN A 125 29.52 8.51 5.67
CA ASN A 125 30.76 7.89 6.15
C ASN A 125 31.53 7.24 4.99
N ARG A 126 32.60 7.87 4.53
CA ARG A 126 33.41 7.37 3.40
C ARG A 126 34.07 6.02 3.69
N MET A 127 34.46 5.75 4.95
CA MET A 127 35.04 4.46 5.33
C MET A 127 34.02 3.36 5.20
N LEU A 128 32.79 3.59 5.68
CA LEU A 128 31.71 2.62 5.55
C LEU A 128 31.34 2.37 4.08
N LEU A 129 31.27 3.42 3.27
CA LEU A 129 31.04 3.29 1.81
C LEU A 129 32.19 2.57 1.08
N GLY A 130 33.41 2.65 1.60
CA GLY A 130 34.55 1.87 1.09
C GLY A 130 34.41 0.37 1.37
N MET A 131 33.83 -0.01 2.51
CA MET A 131 33.55 -1.41 2.87
C MET A 131 32.25 -1.93 2.25
N PHE A 132 31.25 -1.07 2.13
CA PHE A 132 29.93 -1.37 1.59
C PHE A 132 29.62 -0.38 0.48
N PRO A 133 30.12 -0.62 -0.75
CA PRO A 133 29.87 0.28 -1.90
C PRO A 133 28.41 0.27 -2.31
N ILE A 134 28.02 1.27 -3.11
CA ILE A 134 26.67 1.36 -3.71
C ILE A 134 26.31 0.04 -4.41
N GLY A 135 25.11 -0.47 -4.14
CA GLY A 135 24.60 -1.75 -4.63
C GLY A 135 24.93 -2.95 -3.73
N SER A 136 25.86 -2.81 -2.76
CA SER A 136 26.08 -3.84 -1.75
C SER A 136 25.01 -3.81 -0.64
N ARG A 137 25.04 -4.79 0.27
CA ARG A 137 24.07 -4.85 1.39
C ARG A 137 24.74 -4.52 2.72
N TYR A 138 24.07 -3.67 3.49
CA TYR A 138 24.42 -3.34 4.86
C TYR A 138 23.23 -3.65 5.78
N PHE A 139 23.37 -4.66 6.64
CA PHE A 139 22.29 -5.20 7.49
C PHE A 139 20.99 -5.51 6.73
N GLY A 140 21.10 -6.13 5.57
CA GLY A 140 19.96 -6.51 4.72
C GLY A 140 19.44 -5.40 3.78
N ALA A 141 19.67 -4.13 4.10
CA ALA A 141 19.32 -3.01 3.24
C ALA A 141 20.40 -2.77 2.15
N GLU A 142 19.99 -2.41 0.94
CA GLU A 142 20.92 -2.07 -0.13
C GLU A 142 21.51 -0.67 0.08
N VAL A 143 22.80 -0.51 -0.08
CA VAL A 143 23.48 0.78 0.00
C VAL A 143 23.19 1.58 -1.25
N HIS A 144 22.40 2.65 -1.11
CA HIS A 144 21.98 3.50 -2.22
C HIS A 144 21.71 4.92 -1.74
N PRO A 145 22.16 5.98 -2.44
CA PRO A 145 21.78 7.36 -2.15
C PRO A 145 20.27 7.54 -2.11
N VAL A 146 19.79 8.44 -1.27
CA VAL A 146 18.36 8.77 -1.20
C VAL A 146 17.92 9.44 -2.51
N LEU A 147 16.85 8.93 -3.09
CA LEU A 147 16.23 9.44 -4.32
C LEU A 147 14.85 10.05 -4.01
N GLY A 148 14.39 10.96 -4.88
CA GLY A 148 12.99 11.35 -4.91
C GLY A 148 12.09 10.23 -5.44
N PRO A 149 10.76 10.28 -5.22
CA PRO A 149 9.88 9.17 -5.58
C PRO A 149 9.80 8.91 -7.08
N GLU A 150 9.79 9.92 -7.94
CA GLU A 150 9.80 9.74 -9.40
C GLU A 150 11.11 9.10 -9.88
N GLU A 151 12.23 9.53 -9.29
CA GLU A 151 13.55 8.97 -9.59
C GLU A 151 13.69 7.54 -9.08
N ALA A 152 13.20 7.25 -7.87
CA ALA A 152 13.18 5.90 -7.31
C ALA A 152 12.32 4.94 -8.15
N LEU A 153 11.15 5.39 -8.63
CA LEU A 153 10.32 4.62 -9.57
C LEU A 153 11.10 4.30 -10.86
N SER A 154 11.78 5.28 -11.44
CA SER A 154 12.48 5.12 -12.72
C SER A 154 13.79 4.34 -12.59
N ALA A 155 14.59 4.59 -11.56
CA ALA A 155 15.94 4.04 -11.42
C ALA A 155 15.97 2.70 -10.63
N ILE A 156 15.03 2.48 -9.73
CA ILE A 156 15.00 1.29 -8.87
C ILE A 156 13.84 0.35 -9.23
N VAL A 157 12.60 0.88 -9.25
CA VAL A 157 11.40 0.04 -9.37
C VAL A 157 11.26 -0.51 -10.79
N LEU A 158 11.23 0.34 -11.80
CA LEU A 158 11.05 -0.10 -13.19
C LEU A 158 12.10 -1.13 -13.64
N PRO A 159 13.44 -0.92 -13.45
CA PRO A 159 14.43 -1.90 -13.86
C PRO A 159 14.30 -3.25 -13.16
N ARG A 160 13.84 -3.28 -11.90
CA ARG A 160 13.72 -4.51 -11.10
C ARG A 160 12.42 -5.23 -11.36
N MET A 161 11.31 -4.51 -11.37
CA MET A 161 9.95 -5.09 -11.41
C MET A 161 9.51 -5.39 -12.84
N LYS A 162 10.00 -4.63 -13.80
CA LYS A 162 9.66 -4.76 -15.23
C LYS A 162 10.85 -5.19 -16.10
N ALA A 163 11.86 -5.80 -15.50
CA ALA A 163 13.09 -6.23 -16.22
C ALA A 163 12.84 -7.12 -17.45
N LYS A 164 11.75 -7.91 -17.42
CA LYS A 164 11.37 -8.81 -18.53
C LYS A 164 10.46 -8.16 -19.56
N GLN A 165 10.05 -6.90 -19.34
CA GLN A 165 9.15 -6.19 -20.24
C GLN A 165 9.97 -5.27 -21.17
N PRO A 166 10.09 -5.58 -22.47
CA PRO A 166 10.84 -4.75 -23.41
C PRO A 166 10.04 -3.49 -23.81
N GLY A 167 10.77 -2.45 -24.23
CA GLY A 167 10.18 -1.29 -24.88
C GLY A 167 9.34 -0.39 -23.98
N ILE A 168 9.58 -0.40 -22.67
CA ILE A 168 8.90 0.51 -21.74
C ILE A 168 9.27 1.95 -22.05
N LYS A 169 8.24 2.80 -22.16
CA LYS A 169 8.36 4.25 -22.27
C LYS A 169 7.65 4.92 -21.12
N VAL A 170 8.34 5.76 -20.37
CA VAL A 170 7.71 6.64 -19.39
C VAL A 170 7.06 7.79 -20.16
N ILE A 171 5.74 7.92 -20.04
CA ILE A 171 4.95 8.94 -20.75
C ILE A 171 4.46 10.06 -19.84
N GLY A 172 4.60 9.88 -18.54
CA GLY A 172 4.23 10.91 -17.56
C GLY A 172 4.67 10.53 -16.15
N SER A 173 4.85 11.56 -15.32
CA SER A 173 5.05 11.42 -13.89
C SER A 173 4.24 12.46 -13.15
N LYS A 174 3.85 12.17 -11.94
CA LYS A 174 3.08 13.07 -11.07
C LYS A 174 3.47 12.88 -9.62
N SER A 175 3.97 13.93 -8.97
CA SER A 175 4.12 13.96 -7.53
C SER A 175 2.76 13.93 -6.83
N LEU A 176 2.68 13.26 -5.68
CA LEU A 176 1.46 13.08 -4.87
C LEU A 176 1.67 13.68 -3.46
N PRO A 177 1.74 15.03 -3.33
CA PRO A 177 2.13 15.69 -2.08
C PRO A 177 1.13 15.45 -0.95
N GLU A 178 -0.14 15.25 -1.25
CA GLU A 178 -1.16 14.99 -0.23
C GLU A 178 -0.99 13.60 0.39
N LEU A 179 -0.59 12.60 -0.42
CA LEU A 179 -0.22 11.29 0.09
C LEU A 179 1.03 11.39 0.99
N ALA A 180 2.02 12.19 0.60
CA ALA A 180 3.21 12.44 1.41
C ALA A 180 2.90 13.10 2.77
N LYS A 181 1.95 14.03 2.84
CA LYS A 181 1.50 14.65 4.11
C LYS A 181 0.87 13.62 5.03
N ALA A 182 0.14 12.67 4.47
CA ALA A 182 -0.50 11.60 5.22
C ALA A 182 0.50 10.67 5.93
N LEU A 183 1.69 10.50 5.35
CA LEU A 183 2.76 9.65 5.89
C LEU A 183 3.55 10.31 7.02
N LYS A 184 3.56 11.64 7.10
CA LYS A 184 4.30 12.41 8.13
C LYS A 184 3.65 12.44 9.52
N ALA A 185 2.66 11.62 9.79
CA ALA A 185 1.85 11.67 11.01
C ALA A 185 2.56 11.19 12.30
N GLY A 186 3.83 10.79 12.24
CA GLY A 186 4.64 10.46 13.42
C GLY A 186 5.42 11.66 13.92
N ALA A 187 5.32 11.99 15.22
CA ALA A 187 6.17 13.03 15.83
C ALA A 187 7.64 12.58 15.77
N PRO A 188 8.56 13.42 15.24
CA PRO A 188 9.97 13.06 15.20
C PRO A 188 10.49 12.91 16.62
N GLN A 189 11.20 11.82 16.91
CA GLN A 189 11.98 11.71 18.14
C GLN A 189 13.15 12.71 18.08
N SER A 190 13.53 13.23 19.24
CA SER A 190 14.64 14.19 19.33
C SER A 190 15.89 13.64 18.62
N GLY A 191 16.41 14.39 17.65
CA GLY A 191 17.60 14.05 16.88
C GLY A 191 17.39 13.14 15.66
N VAL A 192 16.15 12.71 15.36
CA VAL A 192 15.80 11.93 14.16
C VAL A 192 14.99 12.79 13.20
N GLN A 193 15.44 12.88 11.95
CA GLN A 193 14.72 13.58 10.88
C GLN A 193 13.99 12.54 10.02
N THR A 194 12.68 12.63 9.92
CA THR A 194 11.86 11.78 9.07
C THR A 194 11.45 12.51 7.79
N PHE A 195 11.30 11.78 6.71
CA PHE A 195 10.79 12.30 5.45
C PHE A 195 9.83 11.28 4.81
N GLY A 196 8.91 11.79 3.99
CA GLY A 196 8.00 10.98 3.20
C GLY A 196 7.56 11.76 1.98
N GLN A 197 7.62 11.14 0.81
CA GLN A 197 7.20 11.66 -0.48
C GLN A 197 6.55 10.56 -1.29
N ALA A 198 5.65 10.91 -2.19
CA ALA A 198 4.97 9.94 -3.03
C ALA A 198 4.84 10.44 -4.47
N ALA A 199 4.86 9.51 -5.41
CA ALA A 199 4.63 9.81 -6.82
C ALA A 199 3.97 8.64 -7.54
N LYS A 200 3.47 8.93 -8.73
CA LYS A 200 3.14 7.93 -9.75
C LYS A 200 3.86 8.22 -11.06
N VAL A 201 4.16 7.15 -11.77
CA VAL A 201 4.71 7.19 -13.13
C VAL A 201 3.77 6.41 -14.04
N ARG A 202 3.42 7.01 -15.20
CA ARG A 202 2.66 6.32 -16.25
C ARG A 202 3.63 5.83 -17.30
N ILE A 203 3.51 4.55 -17.65
CA ILE A 203 4.32 3.91 -18.68
C ILE A 203 3.44 3.36 -19.80
N GLU A 204 4.03 3.27 -21.00
CA GLU A 204 3.48 2.53 -22.15
C GLU A 204 4.44 1.43 -22.57
N TYR A 205 3.91 0.30 -23.03
CA TYR A 205 4.68 -0.80 -23.58
C TYR A 205 3.79 -1.73 -24.41
N MET A 206 4.42 -2.62 -25.19
CA MET A 206 3.73 -3.72 -25.86
C MET A 206 3.83 -4.97 -24.99
N ASN A 207 2.72 -5.61 -24.65
CA ASN A 207 2.77 -6.88 -23.96
C ASN A 207 3.21 -8.03 -24.90
N MET A 208 3.40 -9.23 -24.36
CA MET A 208 3.84 -10.39 -25.14
C MET A 208 2.81 -10.85 -26.21
N ALA A 209 1.55 -10.45 -26.06
CA ALA A 209 0.51 -10.71 -27.06
C ALA A 209 0.43 -9.60 -28.15
N GLY A 210 1.34 -8.62 -28.14
CA GLY A 210 1.35 -7.52 -29.10
C GLY A 210 0.28 -6.45 -28.84
N VAL A 211 -0.29 -6.40 -27.65
CA VAL A 211 -1.28 -5.38 -27.26
C VAL A 211 -0.56 -4.20 -26.63
N ALA A 212 -0.88 -2.98 -27.11
CA ALA A 212 -0.39 -1.74 -26.49
C ALA A 212 -1.05 -1.56 -25.11
N MET A 213 -0.22 -1.39 -24.08
CA MET A 213 -0.62 -1.27 -22.69
C MET A 213 -0.27 0.11 -22.14
N GLU A 214 -1.09 0.57 -21.21
CA GLU A 214 -0.79 1.66 -20.28
C GLU A 214 -0.76 1.12 -18.85
N GLU A 215 0.15 1.64 -18.03
CA GLU A 215 0.27 1.25 -16.64
C GLU A 215 0.65 2.46 -15.79
N ASP A 216 -0.11 2.71 -14.71
CA ASP A 216 0.23 3.67 -13.66
C ASP A 216 0.90 2.90 -12.51
N ILE A 217 2.13 3.28 -12.17
CA ILE A 217 2.90 2.70 -11.07
C ILE A 217 3.05 3.75 -9.98
N PHE A 218 2.67 3.39 -8.76
CA PHE A 218 2.71 4.23 -7.57
C PHE A 218 3.82 3.77 -6.63
N ALA A 219 4.45 4.71 -5.94
CA ALA A 219 5.34 4.41 -4.83
C ALA A 219 5.41 5.57 -3.84
N VAL A 220 5.78 5.20 -2.62
CA VAL A 220 6.17 6.11 -1.55
C VAL A 220 7.65 5.95 -1.28
N VAL A 221 8.37 7.05 -1.18
CA VAL A 221 9.73 7.09 -0.64
C VAL A 221 9.65 7.70 0.74
N GLU A 222 9.97 6.91 1.75
CA GLU A 222 9.98 7.36 3.14
C GLU A 222 11.26 6.90 3.86
N GLY A 223 11.59 7.56 4.95
CA GLY A 223 12.76 7.19 5.71
C GLY A 223 13.07 8.13 6.85
N PHE A 224 14.21 7.85 7.48
CA PHE A 224 14.70 8.64 8.59
C PHE A 224 16.22 8.73 8.60
N SER A 225 16.70 9.90 8.98
CA SER A 225 18.11 10.22 9.14
C SER A 225 18.44 10.48 10.59
N TYR A 226 19.56 9.99 11.06
CA TYR A 226 20.05 10.21 12.41
C TYR A 226 21.53 10.53 12.40
N PRO A 227 21.93 11.63 13.10
CA PRO A 227 23.33 12.00 13.23
C PRO A 227 24.01 11.15 14.31
N ILE A 228 25.27 10.78 14.06
CA ILE A 228 26.16 10.16 15.02
C ILE A 228 27.37 11.08 15.20
N GLN A 229 27.56 11.60 16.39
CA GLN A 229 28.75 12.38 16.71
C GLN A 229 29.97 11.47 16.81
N THR A 230 31.03 11.76 16.06
CA THR A 230 32.31 11.07 16.09
C THR A 230 33.45 12.06 16.36
N MET A 231 34.63 11.54 16.65
CA MET A 231 35.83 12.40 16.80
C MET A 231 36.23 13.13 15.53
N GLN A 232 35.76 12.68 14.36
CA GLN A 232 36.06 13.24 13.05
C GLN A 232 34.91 14.10 12.49
N GLY A 233 33.87 14.35 13.28
CA GLY A 233 32.71 15.12 12.90
C GLY A 233 31.40 14.34 12.95
N VAL A 234 30.35 14.90 12.36
CA VAL A 234 29.01 14.30 12.34
C VAL A 234 28.87 13.35 11.17
N ILE A 235 28.59 12.09 11.45
CA ILE A 235 28.16 11.10 10.45
C ILE A 235 26.65 11.05 10.46
N THR A 236 26.03 11.18 9.29
CA THR A 236 24.58 11.01 9.13
C THR A 236 24.29 9.68 8.44
N ASN A 237 23.54 8.82 9.11
CA ASN A 237 23.01 7.59 8.53
C ASN A 237 21.53 7.79 8.19
N THR A 238 21.12 7.24 7.06
CA THR A 238 19.74 7.31 6.57
C THR A 238 19.28 5.90 6.23
N ASN A 239 18.23 5.43 6.90
CA ASN A 239 17.47 4.27 6.46
C ASN A 239 16.26 4.79 5.68
N TRP A 240 16.08 4.27 4.47
CA TRP A 240 15.00 4.70 3.62
C TRP A 240 14.41 3.55 2.84
N TYR A 241 13.17 3.73 2.40
CA TYR A 241 12.36 2.68 1.80
C TYR A 241 11.66 3.20 0.56
N VAL A 242 11.51 2.34 -0.44
CA VAL A 242 10.50 2.50 -1.48
C VAL A 242 9.38 1.54 -1.13
N ASP A 243 8.30 2.10 -0.65
CA ASP A 243 7.17 1.37 -0.05
C ASP A 243 5.89 1.55 -0.86
N TYR A 244 4.85 0.76 -0.55
CA TYR A 244 3.54 0.85 -1.20
C TYR A 244 3.64 0.83 -2.72
N ILE A 245 4.49 -0.06 -3.26
CA ILE A 245 4.70 -0.15 -4.69
C ILE A 245 3.58 -1.00 -5.29
N PHE A 246 2.70 -0.37 -6.06
CA PHE A 246 1.65 -1.07 -6.77
C PHE A 246 1.41 -0.43 -8.15
N SER A 247 0.81 -1.18 -9.05
CA SER A 247 0.46 -0.69 -10.36
C SER A 247 -0.93 -1.12 -10.82
N PHE A 248 -1.51 -0.30 -11.69
CA PHE A 248 -2.71 -0.63 -12.44
C PHE A 248 -2.38 -0.62 -13.91
N LYS A 249 -2.75 -1.68 -14.63
CA LYS A 249 -2.53 -1.81 -16.06
C LYS A 249 -3.82 -2.09 -16.81
N ALA A 250 -3.91 -1.56 -18.03
CA ALA A 250 -5.00 -1.84 -18.96
C ALA A 250 -4.50 -1.63 -20.41
N PRO A 251 -5.24 -2.11 -21.42
CA PRO A 251 -5.00 -1.73 -22.80
C PRO A 251 -4.99 -0.20 -22.94
N LYS A 252 -4.13 0.31 -23.82
CA LYS A 252 -3.96 1.75 -24.06
C LYS A 252 -5.30 2.45 -24.30
N GLY A 253 -5.53 3.56 -23.60
CA GLY A 253 -6.77 4.33 -23.61
C GLY A 253 -7.90 3.75 -22.75
N LYS A 254 -7.66 2.61 -22.04
CA LYS A 254 -8.65 2.00 -21.14
C LYS A 254 -8.32 2.15 -19.66
N LEU A 255 -7.12 2.61 -19.32
CA LEU A 255 -6.67 2.69 -17.94
C LEU A 255 -7.58 3.58 -17.08
N ASP A 256 -7.91 4.77 -17.56
CA ASP A 256 -8.74 5.72 -16.82
C ASP A 256 -10.22 5.27 -16.71
N GLN A 257 -10.71 4.46 -17.66
CA GLN A 257 -12.06 3.86 -17.60
C GLN A 257 -12.16 2.79 -16.52
N ASN A 258 -11.06 2.06 -16.26
CA ASN A 258 -10.98 1.03 -15.21
C ASN A 258 -10.59 1.58 -13.84
N ALA A 259 -10.26 2.86 -13.76
CA ALA A 259 -9.81 3.50 -12.54
C ALA A 259 -10.77 3.33 -11.34
N PRO A 260 -12.12 3.41 -11.47
CA PRO A 260 -13.03 3.16 -10.35
C PRO A 260 -12.94 1.73 -9.79
N LEU A 261 -12.74 0.72 -10.65
CA LEU A 261 -12.53 -0.66 -10.21
C LEU A 261 -11.22 -0.80 -9.43
N PHE A 262 -10.13 -0.27 -9.97
CA PHE A 262 -8.82 -0.32 -9.31
C PHE A 262 -8.84 0.40 -7.96
N LYS A 263 -9.56 1.52 -7.88
CA LYS A 263 -9.78 2.23 -6.63
C LYS A 263 -10.51 1.35 -5.61
N ALA A 264 -11.63 0.74 -5.97
CA ALA A 264 -12.37 -0.15 -5.07
C ALA A 264 -11.50 -1.31 -4.56
N MET A 265 -10.61 -1.85 -5.39
CA MET A 265 -9.65 -2.89 -4.99
C MET A 265 -8.66 -2.37 -3.97
N THR A 266 -8.08 -1.18 -4.15
CA THR A 266 -7.12 -0.59 -3.21
C THR A 266 -7.77 -0.11 -1.92
N ASP A 267 -8.94 0.52 -1.99
CA ASP A 267 -9.64 1.02 -0.81
C ASP A 267 -10.14 -0.09 0.10
N SER A 268 -10.38 -1.28 -0.47
CA SER A 268 -10.79 -2.46 0.30
C SER A 268 -9.63 -3.25 0.90
N PHE A 269 -8.37 -2.86 0.64
CA PHE A 269 -7.22 -3.58 1.17
C PHE A 269 -7.13 -3.44 2.69
N ARG A 270 -7.08 -4.58 3.38
CA ARG A 270 -6.98 -4.65 4.85
C ARG A 270 -5.92 -5.65 5.26
N VAL A 271 -4.94 -5.19 6.02
CA VAL A 271 -3.95 -6.06 6.67
C VAL A 271 -4.62 -6.73 7.88
N ASN A 272 -4.36 -8.01 8.09
CA ASN A 272 -4.86 -8.71 9.27
C ASN A 272 -4.08 -8.28 10.52
N PRO A 273 -4.76 -7.82 11.60
CA PRO A 273 -4.06 -7.36 12.82
C PRO A 273 -3.21 -8.44 13.48
N GLY A 274 -3.67 -9.69 13.48
CA GLY A 274 -2.91 -10.82 14.03
C GLY A 274 -1.64 -11.11 13.24
N TRP A 275 -1.72 -11.06 11.90
CA TRP A 275 -0.56 -11.19 11.05
C TRP A 275 0.44 -10.04 11.26
N PHE A 276 -0.06 -8.80 11.33
CA PHE A 276 0.77 -7.62 11.60
C PHE A 276 1.49 -7.72 12.95
N ASN A 277 0.81 -8.24 13.99
CA ASN A 277 1.43 -8.50 15.28
C ASN A 277 2.54 -9.55 15.17
N ALA A 278 2.30 -10.66 14.48
CA ALA A 278 3.30 -11.69 14.25
C ALA A 278 4.53 -11.16 13.48
N TYR A 279 4.30 -10.35 12.45
CA TYR A 279 5.36 -9.68 11.69
C TYR A 279 6.26 -8.80 12.60
N ASN A 280 5.67 -8.01 13.50
CA ASN A 280 6.42 -7.19 14.45
C ASN A 280 7.17 -8.01 15.51
N GLN A 281 6.61 -9.14 15.94
CA GLN A 281 7.33 -10.07 16.84
C GLN A 281 8.58 -10.64 16.15
N VAL A 282 8.50 -10.96 14.86
CA VAL A 282 9.67 -11.41 14.08
C VAL A 282 10.74 -10.33 14.01
N ILE A 283 10.37 -9.07 13.73
CA ILE A 283 11.30 -7.94 13.75
C ILE A 283 12.00 -7.87 15.11
N ASP A 284 11.25 -7.93 16.20
CA ASP A 284 11.78 -7.81 17.56
C ASP A 284 12.80 -8.95 17.87
N MET A 285 12.51 -10.18 17.45
CA MET A 285 13.41 -11.32 17.57
C MET A 285 14.67 -11.16 16.73
N LEU A 286 14.56 -10.69 15.50
CA LEU A 286 15.70 -10.44 14.61
C LEU A 286 16.63 -9.37 15.20
N VAL A 287 16.05 -8.27 15.67
CA VAL A 287 16.80 -7.17 16.31
C VAL A 287 17.51 -7.62 17.58
N LYS A 288 16.89 -8.47 18.40
CA LYS A 288 17.47 -9.01 19.62
C LYS A 288 18.46 -10.16 19.37
N ALA A 289 18.71 -10.51 18.10
CA ALA A 289 19.55 -11.65 17.69
C ALA A 289 19.10 -13.00 18.30
N GLN A 290 17.82 -13.14 18.65
CA GLN A 290 17.24 -14.33 19.25
C GLN A 290 16.97 -15.45 18.23
N LEU A 291 16.97 -15.12 16.93
CA LEU A 291 16.74 -16.09 15.84
C LEU A 291 17.84 -17.14 15.65
N ARG A 292 18.96 -17.05 16.36
CA ARG A 292 20.01 -18.08 16.30
C ARG A 292 19.50 -19.48 16.67
N GLN A 293 18.37 -19.56 17.36
CA GLN A 293 17.71 -20.80 17.76
C GLN A 293 16.66 -21.28 16.75
N ILE A 294 16.22 -20.42 15.83
CA ILE A 294 15.17 -20.73 14.85
C ILE A 294 15.83 -21.03 13.50
N ARG A 295 15.74 -22.29 13.07
CA ARG A 295 16.42 -22.80 11.86
C ARG A 295 15.49 -22.92 10.65
N SER A 296 14.16 -22.79 10.86
CA SER A 296 13.19 -22.95 9.80
C SER A 296 11.96 -22.07 10.00
N MET A 297 11.23 -21.80 8.92
CA MET A 297 9.96 -21.07 9.00
C MET A 297 8.90 -21.82 9.82
N GLY A 298 8.93 -23.16 9.81
CA GLY A 298 8.03 -23.97 10.64
C GLY A 298 8.30 -23.80 12.15
N GLU A 299 9.56 -23.67 12.56
CA GLU A 299 9.91 -23.37 13.96
C GLU A 299 9.50 -21.97 14.35
N LEU A 300 9.69 -20.99 13.48
CA LEU A 300 9.23 -19.62 13.67
C LEU A 300 7.70 -19.54 13.81
N SER A 301 6.98 -20.20 12.90
CA SER A 301 5.52 -20.27 12.94
C SER A 301 4.99 -20.88 14.22
N ARG A 302 5.63 -21.96 14.71
CA ARG A 302 5.29 -22.59 15.99
C ARG A 302 5.57 -21.67 17.17
N TYR A 303 6.71 -20.98 17.16
CA TYR A 303 7.05 -20.01 18.20
C TYR A 303 6.03 -18.88 18.28
N ILE A 304 5.65 -18.28 17.15
CA ILE A 304 4.63 -17.23 17.05
C ILE A 304 3.29 -17.73 17.57
N SER A 305 2.90 -18.96 17.23
CA SER A 305 1.65 -19.57 17.68
C SER A 305 1.62 -19.89 19.19
N GLN A 306 2.79 -20.13 19.79
CA GLN A 306 2.93 -20.40 21.22
C GLN A 306 3.08 -19.15 22.06
N THR A 307 3.53 -18.04 21.46
CA THR A 307 3.62 -16.75 22.13
C THR A 307 2.21 -16.21 22.32
N ASN A 308 1.88 -15.73 23.53
CA ASN A 308 0.55 -15.19 23.82
C ASN A 308 0.15 -14.14 22.80
N ASN A 309 -0.90 -14.41 22.03
CA ASN A 309 -1.36 -13.59 20.91
C ASN A 309 -2.16 -12.37 21.36
N GLU A 310 -2.08 -11.95 22.61
CA GLU A 310 -2.67 -10.70 23.06
C GLU A 310 -2.01 -9.52 22.33
N ILE A 311 -2.78 -8.90 21.46
CA ILE A 311 -2.37 -7.70 20.76
C ILE A 311 -2.38 -6.55 21.76
N SER A 312 -1.20 -6.02 22.11
CA SER A 312 -1.10 -4.90 23.04
C SER A 312 -1.74 -3.63 22.44
N ASP A 313 -2.19 -2.71 23.29
CA ASP A 313 -2.75 -1.41 22.86
C ASP A 313 -1.76 -0.61 21.98
N SER A 314 -0.46 -0.72 22.26
CA SER A 314 0.56 -0.06 21.45
C SER A 314 0.67 -0.67 20.05
N MET A 315 0.55 -2.00 19.95
CA MET A 315 0.55 -2.70 18.66
C MET A 315 -0.72 -2.40 17.88
N MET A 316 -1.87 -2.36 18.53
CA MET A 316 -3.13 -2.00 17.89
C MET A 316 -3.12 -0.54 17.39
N ARG A 317 -2.51 0.39 18.14
CA ARG A 317 -2.29 1.76 17.66
C ARG A 317 -1.42 1.78 16.41
N SER A 318 -0.27 1.11 16.41
CA SER A 318 0.61 1.01 15.26
C SER A 318 -0.08 0.40 14.05
N TYR A 319 -0.87 -0.65 14.26
CA TYR A 319 -1.70 -1.25 13.23
C TYR A 319 -2.69 -0.23 12.64
N ASN A 320 -3.45 0.47 13.50
CA ASN A 320 -4.44 1.46 13.06
C ASN A 320 -3.80 2.62 12.29
N GLU A 321 -2.62 3.10 12.72
CA GLU A 321 -1.91 4.14 11.97
C GLU A 321 -1.46 3.65 10.59
N ARG A 322 -0.97 2.41 10.49
CA ARG A 322 -0.59 1.83 9.20
C ARG A 322 -1.80 1.59 8.30
N GLN A 323 -2.91 1.11 8.86
CA GLN A 323 -4.16 0.94 8.09
C GLN A 323 -4.66 2.29 7.56
N LYS A 324 -4.61 3.36 8.35
CA LYS A 324 -4.92 4.72 7.88
C LYS A 324 -4.04 5.17 6.71
N VAL A 325 -2.78 4.73 6.62
CA VAL A 325 -1.93 5.03 5.47
C VAL A 325 -2.47 4.33 4.22
N TYR A 326 -2.86 3.07 4.30
CA TYR A 326 -3.51 2.37 3.18
C TYR A 326 -4.82 3.04 2.77
N ASP A 327 -5.67 3.41 3.73
CA ASP A 327 -6.92 4.12 3.47
C ASP A 327 -6.67 5.46 2.76
N ARG A 328 -5.66 6.22 3.17
CA ARG A 328 -5.29 7.48 2.52
C ARG A 328 -4.64 7.30 1.15
N ILE A 329 -3.91 6.20 0.92
CA ILE A 329 -3.43 5.86 -0.43
C ILE A 329 -4.64 5.67 -1.34
N GLY A 330 -5.63 4.90 -0.91
CA GLY A 330 -6.89 4.74 -1.60
C GLY A 330 -7.59 6.08 -1.88
N GLU A 331 -7.80 6.92 -0.85
CA GLU A 331 -8.40 8.26 -0.99
C GLU A 331 -7.65 9.14 -1.99
N LYS A 332 -6.32 9.15 -2.00
CA LYS A 332 -5.50 10.04 -2.84
C LYS A 332 -5.28 9.54 -4.25
N VAL A 333 -5.27 8.23 -4.45
CA VAL A 333 -5.47 7.64 -5.78
C VAL A 333 -6.80 8.11 -6.34
N SER A 334 -7.80 8.24 -5.49
CA SER A 334 -9.16 8.67 -5.74
C SER A 334 -9.33 10.13 -6.19
N GLU A 335 -8.60 11.08 -5.64
CA GLU A 335 -8.74 12.49 -6.03
C GLU A 335 -8.47 12.74 -7.52
N SER A 336 -7.73 11.82 -8.16
CA SER A 336 -7.54 11.80 -9.62
C SER A 336 -8.54 10.89 -10.36
N ILE A 337 -9.34 10.10 -9.64
CA ILE A 337 -10.26 9.11 -10.20
C ILE A 337 -11.68 9.45 -9.73
N ARG A 338 -12.52 9.93 -10.65
CA ARG A 338 -13.95 10.10 -10.42
C ARG A 338 -14.67 8.80 -10.77
N GLY A 339 -15.73 8.47 -10.02
CA GLY A 339 -16.62 7.37 -10.39
C GLY A 339 -16.72 6.22 -9.40
N THR A 340 -16.35 6.43 -8.14
CA THR A 340 -16.72 5.55 -7.03
C THR A 340 -17.79 6.18 -6.15
N GLU A 341 -18.48 5.36 -5.38
CA GLU A 341 -19.58 5.74 -4.49
C GLU A 341 -19.45 4.98 -3.17
N HIS A 342 -19.79 5.64 -2.06
CA HIS A 342 -19.77 5.07 -0.72
C HIS A 342 -21.09 4.39 -0.39
N TYR A 343 -21.00 3.18 0.16
CA TYR A 343 -22.12 2.38 0.62
C TYR A 343 -21.90 1.95 2.07
N TYR A 344 -22.98 1.79 2.81
CA TYR A 344 -22.92 1.18 4.13
C TYR A 344 -23.24 -0.32 4.01
N ASN A 345 -22.27 -1.16 4.43
CA ASN A 345 -22.47 -2.61 4.51
C ASN A 345 -23.01 -2.97 5.91
N PRO A 346 -24.30 -3.34 6.03
CA PRO A 346 -24.91 -3.64 7.32
C PRO A 346 -24.42 -4.97 7.91
N ILE A 347 -23.86 -5.87 7.11
CA ILE A 347 -23.37 -7.18 7.55
C ILE A 347 -22.03 -7.01 8.26
N GLU A 348 -21.14 -6.19 7.73
CA GLU A 348 -19.82 -5.91 8.33
C GLU A 348 -19.82 -4.69 9.25
N ALA A 349 -20.96 -3.98 9.36
CA ALA A 349 -21.12 -2.71 10.08
C ALA A 349 -20.03 -1.67 9.69
N SER A 350 -19.66 -1.63 8.42
CA SER A 350 -18.59 -0.80 7.88
C SER A 350 -18.99 -0.10 6.58
N GLU A 351 -18.23 0.95 6.23
CA GLU A 351 -18.35 1.58 4.92
C GLU A 351 -17.51 0.82 3.89
N VAL A 352 -18.02 0.73 2.68
CA VAL A 352 -17.32 0.18 1.53
C VAL A 352 -17.43 1.16 0.37
N GLU A 353 -16.34 1.32 -0.36
CA GLU A 353 -16.30 2.12 -1.58
C GLU A 353 -16.28 1.18 -2.79
N LEU A 354 -17.22 1.38 -3.70
CA LEU A 354 -17.46 0.52 -4.86
C LEU A 354 -17.49 1.37 -6.13
N PRO A 355 -17.27 0.78 -7.33
CA PRO A 355 -17.46 1.46 -8.59
C PRO A 355 -18.85 2.09 -8.68
N GLY A 356 -18.90 3.38 -8.99
CA GLY A 356 -20.14 4.13 -9.12
C GLY A 356 -20.83 3.94 -10.49
N GLY A 357 -22.04 4.53 -10.62
CA GLY A 357 -22.80 4.50 -11.85
C GLY A 357 -23.80 3.34 -11.91
N TYR A 358 -23.91 2.54 -10.86
CA TYR A 358 -24.90 1.46 -10.76
C TYR A 358 -26.09 1.89 -9.89
N GLN A 359 -27.30 1.48 -10.28
CA GLN A 359 -28.53 1.82 -9.56
C GLN A 359 -28.79 0.90 -8.36
N TYR A 360 -28.37 -0.37 -8.45
CA TYR A 360 -28.62 -1.41 -7.45
C TYR A 360 -27.31 -2.04 -7.03
N VAL A 361 -27.08 -2.11 -5.72
CA VAL A 361 -25.90 -2.76 -5.13
C VAL A 361 -26.34 -3.72 -4.05
N TRP A 362 -25.81 -4.95 -4.11
CA TRP A 362 -26.13 -6.03 -3.21
C TRP A 362 -24.86 -6.53 -2.52
N THR A 363 -24.99 -6.94 -1.26
CA THR A 363 -23.93 -7.63 -0.51
C THR A 363 -24.45 -8.89 0.15
N ASN A 364 -23.57 -9.82 0.53
CA ASN A 364 -23.92 -11.03 1.24
C ASN A 364 -22.93 -11.32 2.40
N PRO A 365 -23.25 -12.28 3.31
CA PRO A 365 -22.39 -12.64 4.44
C PRO A 365 -21.00 -13.20 4.06
N SER A 366 -20.80 -13.60 2.80
CA SER A 366 -19.50 -14.06 2.29
C SER A 366 -18.58 -12.92 1.85
N GLY A 367 -19.01 -11.64 1.99
CA GLY A 367 -18.25 -10.47 1.56
C GLY A 367 -18.21 -10.30 0.04
N GLU A 368 -19.24 -10.77 -0.66
CA GLU A 368 -19.39 -10.56 -2.10
C GLU A 368 -20.30 -9.35 -2.36
N TYR A 369 -20.10 -8.71 -3.51
CA TYR A 369 -20.91 -7.58 -3.98
C TYR A 369 -21.35 -7.81 -5.41
N ILE A 370 -22.59 -7.38 -5.71
CA ILE A 370 -23.15 -7.33 -7.06
C ILE A 370 -23.62 -5.90 -7.31
N LEU A 371 -23.15 -5.32 -8.42
CA LEU A 371 -23.52 -3.99 -8.88
C LEU A 371 -24.21 -4.13 -10.24
N THR A 372 -25.39 -3.54 -10.41
CA THR A 372 -26.18 -3.66 -11.63
C THR A 372 -27.10 -2.47 -11.85
N ASP A 373 -27.42 -2.20 -13.12
CA ASP A 373 -28.44 -1.24 -13.53
C ASP A 373 -29.75 -1.93 -13.93
N SER A 374 -29.81 -3.26 -13.83
CA SER A 374 -31.00 -4.01 -14.24
C SER A 374 -32.12 -3.85 -13.21
N PRO A 375 -33.22 -3.15 -13.53
CA PRO A 375 -34.38 -3.06 -12.66
C PRO A 375 -34.99 -4.45 -12.49
N GLY A 376 -35.24 -4.86 -11.25
CA GLY A 376 -35.83 -6.17 -10.94
C GLY A 376 -34.85 -7.33 -10.86
N TYR A 377 -33.55 -7.11 -11.03
CA TYR A 377 -32.55 -8.12 -10.74
C TYR A 377 -32.53 -8.42 -9.22
N ASN A 378 -32.76 -9.69 -8.87
CA ASN A 378 -32.71 -10.16 -7.50
C ASN A 378 -31.79 -11.39 -7.41
N PRO A 379 -30.59 -11.24 -6.83
CA PRO A 379 -29.63 -12.35 -6.77
C PRO A 379 -30.08 -13.49 -5.85
N ASN A 380 -31.10 -13.30 -5.00
CA ASN A 380 -31.62 -14.36 -4.15
C ASN A 380 -32.51 -15.37 -4.94
N VAL A 381 -32.96 -15.02 -6.14
CA VAL A 381 -33.73 -15.96 -6.98
C VAL A 381 -32.85 -17.08 -7.51
N GLU A 382 -31.55 -16.77 -7.74
CA GLU A 382 -30.60 -17.71 -8.36
C GLU A 382 -29.61 -18.31 -7.35
N SER A 383 -29.61 -17.85 -6.08
CA SER A 383 -28.67 -18.32 -5.08
C SER A 383 -29.19 -18.22 -3.65
N ASN A 384 -28.72 -19.14 -2.77
CA ASN A 384 -29.05 -19.17 -1.35
C ASN A 384 -28.02 -18.37 -0.49
N LYS A 385 -27.39 -17.33 -1.04
CA LYS A 385 -26.32 -16.59 -0.36
C LYS A 385 -26.79 -15.46 0.52
N ASN A 386 -28.09 -15.27 0.73
CA ASN A 386 -28.71 -14.25 1.57
C ASN A 386 -28.26 -12.82 1.20
N TRP A 387 -28.45 -12.45 -0.06
CA TRP A 387 -28.12 -11.14 -0.58
C TRP A 387 -29.03 -10.04 0.03
N GLN A 388 -28.42 -8.94 0.45
CA GLN A 388 -29.09 -7.74 0.92
C GLN A 388 -28.75 -6.57 0.02
N GLU A 389 -29.78 -5.82 -0.39
CA GLU A 389 -29.57 -4.57 -1.10
C GLU A 389 -29.03 -3.51 -0.15
N ILE A 390 -27.99 -2.78 -0.57
CA ILE A 390 -27.38 -1.70 0.19
C ILE A 390 -27.53 -0.38 -0.57
N ARG A 391 -27.64 0.72 0.19
CA ARG A 391 -27.88 2.06 -0.37
C ARG A 391 -26.64 2.92 -0.24
N LYS A 392 -26.56 3.88 -1.15
CA LYS A 392 -25.58 4.97 -1.05
C LYS A 392 -25.77 5.72 0.25
N LYS A 393 -24.67 6.15 0.81
CA LYS A 393 -24.65 6.99 2.00
C LYS A 393 -24.86 8.46 1.63
#